data_d9c0662ac0164e146c9e98ce2fddc99e
#
_entry.id   d9c0662ac0164e146c9e98ce2fddc99e
#
_cell.length_a   1.000
_cell.length_b   1.000
_cell.length_c   1.000
_cell.angle_alpha   90.00
_cell.angle_beta   90.00
_cell.angle_gamma   90.00
#
_symmetry.space_group_name_H-M   'P 1'
#
loop_
_entity.id
_entity.type
_entity.pdbx_description
1 polymer ?
#
loop_
_entity_poly.entity_id
_entity_poly.type
_entity_poly.pdbx_seq_one_letter_code
_entity_poly.pdbx_strand_id
1 'polypeptide(L)'
;MPGDCLVFPGCRVTPDDPRYPTLIRGFNQRWVGHPRSVEVVGDARQIVEVVQRCVDDRLRLTVRSGGHCYEGWVSLNDGVIVDVSSLRGAGRDPETGWYFLESGCTNWDLYNQLYRQYGVTLPAGSCYSVGAGGHICGGGYGLLSRRDGLTVDWLHGVEVVCVDQDRRARLVTVTKDSPTAAEQDLFWAHTGGGGGNFGVITKYLFRELPRAPSEAWLASIAWEWSDLIAHQDLFFRLLDNYGRFFESNSAPGSPYSDLFSLLHLTRQAAGQVVLTVQNAGSDRRPLDDFLAAMESGVDKARMRSVAPRVAVGWHHYIPATTSARRMPWLEATQALNGSGANQRGKYKSAYMKAAFPAAQMDAIWKWLTIENDRYPANGQALLQVDSYGCRINAVAPDATAVPQRSSILKLQYQTYWTEPEQDRVNLDWIGDFYEAMYGPAGPRPDEVLDGCYVNYCDSDLVDWQHLYYKENYPRLQKAKREWDPHDVFHHHQSVQAGP
;
A
#
# COMPACT_ATOMS: atom_id res chain seq x y z
N MET A 1 -24.97 20.24 26.73
CA MET A 1 -25.73 19.36 25.82
C MET A 1 -24.69 18.80 24.87
N PRO A 2 -24.37 17.48 24.86
CA PRO A 2 -23.57 16.90 23.78
C PRO A 2 -24.42 17.06 22.53
N GLY A 3 -23.87 17.73 21.51
CA GLY A 3 -24.56 17.87 20.23
C GLY A 3 -24.76 16.49 19.62
N ASP A 4 -25.99 16.19 19.24
CA ASP A 4 -26.31 15.03 18.41
C ASP A 4 -25.44 15.11 17.16
N CYS A 5 -24.33 14.34 17.12
CA CYS A 5 -23.64 14.06 15.88
C CYS A 5 -24.68 13.40 14.97
N LEU A 6 -25.05 14.07 13.88
CA LEU A 6 -25.89 13.50 12.85
C LEU A 6 -25.18 12.25 12.31
N VAL A 7 -25.57 11.09 12.81
CA VAL A 7 -25.10 9.81 12.27
C VAL A 7 -25.65 9.71 10.85
N PHE A 8 -24.79 9.45 9.88
CA PHE A 8 -25.20 9.20 8.51
C PHE A 8 -26.23 8.04 8.51
N PRO A 9 -27.45 8.23 7.97
CA PRO A 9 -28.52 7.26 8.13
C PRO A 9 -28.27 5.94 7.37
N GLY A 10 -27.16 5.83 6.64
CA GLY A 10 -26.92 4.75 5.70
C GLY A 10 -27.81 4.84 4.46
N CYS A 11 -27.39 4.23 3.38
CA CYS A 11 -28.28 4.08 2.23
C CYS A 11 -27.95 2.82 1.42
N ARG A 12 -29.01 2.22 0.88
CA ARG A 12 -28.95 1.11 -0.06
C ARG A 12 -29.09 1.64 -1.48
N VAL A 13 -28.07 1.41 -2.31
CA VAL A 13 -28.04 1.81 -3.72
C VAL A 13 -28.17 0.59 -4.60
N THR A 14 -29.28 0.52 -5.36
CA THR A 14 -29.61 -0.60 -6.27
C THR A 14 -29.39 -0.19 -7.74
N PRO A 15 -29.44 -1.12 -8.71
CA PRO A 15 -29.26 -0.80 -10.12
C PRO A 15 -30.13 0.32 -10.68
N ASP A 16 -31.31 0.57 -10.09
CA ASP A 16 -32.24 1.64 -10.51
C ASP A 16 -31.86 3.02 -9.94
N ASP A 17 -30.89 3.08 -9.00
CA ASP A 17 -30.44 4.34 -8.40
C ASP A 17 -29.42 5.04 -9.35
N PRO A 18 -29.57 6.34 -9.62
CA PRO A 18 -28.66 7.07 -10.52
C PRO A 18 -27.19 7.11 -10.02
N ARG A 19 -26.93 6.85 -8.74
CA ARG A 19 -25.58 6.77 -8.16
C ARG A 19 -24.89 5.42 -8.42
N TYR A 20 -25.66 4.39 -8.74
CA TYR A 20 -25.16 3.03 -8.89
C TYR A 20 -23.98 2.90 -9.85
N PRO A 21 -23.99 3.47 -11.09
CA PRO A 21 -22.86 3.36 -12.00
C PRO A 21 -21.54 3.92 -11.46
N THR A 22 -21.61 4.90 -10.55
CA THR A 22 -20.43 5.46 -9.88
C THR A 22 -19.98 4.57 -8.71
N LEU A 23 -20.92 4.11 -7.89
CA LEU A 23 -20.62 3.41 -6.65
C LEU A 23 -20.18 1.95 -6.84
N ILE A 24 -20.38 1.34 -8.00
CA ILE A 24 -19.87 0.01 -8.33
C ILE A 24 -18.41 0.04 -8.82
N ARG A 25 -17.84 1.20 -9.06
CA ARG A 25 -16.49 1.37 -9.60
C ARG A 25 -15.47 1.63 -8.49
N GLY A 26 -14.30 1.02 -8.58
CA GLY A 26 -13.14 1.32 -7.75
C GLY A 26 -12.07 2.11 -8.52
N PHE A 27 -10.89 2.24 -7.93
CA PHE A 27 -9.73 2.88 -8.55
C PHE A 27 -9.29 2.15 -9.83
N ASN A 28 -9.18 0.82 -9.80
CA ASN A 28 -8.83 0.02 -10.98
C ASN A 28 -10.05 -0.26 -11.84
N GLN A 29 -10.17 0.42 -12.97
CA GLN A 29 -11.30 0.34 -13.91
C GLN A 29 -11.32 -0.96 -14.73
N ARG A 30 -10.38 -1.87 -14.55
CA ARG A 30 -10.47 -3.24 -15.12
C ARG A 30 -11.60 -4.04 -14.47
N TRP A 31 -11.96 -3.69 -13.24
CA TRP A 31 -12.88 -4.47 -12.40
C TRP A 31 -14.17 -3.70 -12.15
N VAL A 32 -15.20 -4.02 -12.90
CA VAL A 32 -16.54 -3.47 -12.73
C VAL A 32 -17.51 -4.63 -12.63
N GLY A 33 -17.99 -4.90 -11.40
CA GLY A 33 -19.04 -5.89 -11.15
C GLY A 33 -20.43 -5.27 -11.17
N HIS A 34 -21.44 -6.14 -11.12
CA HIS A 34 -22.86 -5.76 -11.06
C HIS A 34 -23.48 -6.34 -9.77
N PRO A 35 -23.20 -5.75 -8.58
CA PRO A 35 -23.79 -6.21 -7.33
C PRO A 35 -25.30 -5.94 -7.30
N ARG A 36 -26.04 -6.67 -6.46
CA ARG A 36 -27.46 -6.41 -6.19
C ARG A 36 -27.65 -5.07 -5.51
N SER A 37 -26.70 -4.68 -4.64
CA SER A 37 -26.69 -3.36 -4.01
C SER A 37 -25.30 -2.98 -3.53
N VAL A 38 -25.12 -1.68 -3.35
CA VAL A 38 -24.05 -1.08 -2.55
C VAL A 38 -24.71 -0.52 -1.29
N GLU A 39 -24.31 -1.04 -0.14
CA GLU A 39 -24.79 -0.62 1.18
C GLU A 39 -23.79 0.38 1.76
N VAL A 40 -24.05 1.67 1.62
CA VAL A 40 -23.24 2.72 2.22
C VAL A 40 -23.64 2.86 3.69
N VAL A 41 -22.76 2.48 4.59
CA VAL A 41 -23.03 2.39 6.04
C VAL A 41 -22.40 3.54 6.80
N GLY A 42 -23.07 4.00 7.86
CA GLY A 42 -22.65 5.13 8.69
C GLY A 42 -22.24 4.76 10.11
N ASP A 43 -22.50 3.54 10.55
CA ASP A 43 -22.11 3.04 11.88
C ASP A 43 -21.93 1.52 11.90
N ALA A 44 -21.36 1.01 13.00
CA ALA A 44 -21.10 -0.42 13.18
C ALA A 44 -22.40 -1.25 13.28
N ARG A 45 -23.49 -0.70 13.81
CA ARG A 45 -24.77 -1.39 13.91
C ARG A 45 -25.34 -1.68 12.52
N GLN A 46 -25.29 -0.70 11.62
CA GLN A 46 -25.72 -0.89 10.23
C GLN A 46 -24.89 -1.97 9.53
N ILE A 47 -23.59 -2.06 9.83
CA ILE A 47 -22.73 -3.14 9.29
C ILE A 47 -23.21 -4.50 9.80
N VAL A 48 -23.50 -4.65 11.11
CA VAL A 48 -24.04 -5.90 11.67
C VAL A 48 -25.35 -6.28 10.98
N GLU A 49 -26.27 -5.34 10.78
CA GLU A 49 -27.54 -5.56 10.09
C GLU A 49 -27.37 -6.02 8.64
N VAL A 50 -26.45 -5.38 7.89
CA VAL A 50 -26.16 -5.74 6.49
C VAL A 50 -25.50 -7.11 6.40
N VAL A 51 -24.50 -7.39 7.24
CA VAL A 51 -23.80 -8.68 7.26
C VAL A 51 -24.77 -9.79 7.65
N GLN A 52 -25.62 -9.59 8.69
CA GLN A 52 -26.62 -10.59 9.09
C GLN A 52 -27.60 -10.90 7.95
N ARG A 53 -28.12 -9.87 7.28
CA ARG A 53 -28.99 -10.06 6.12
C ARG A 53 -28.29 -10.86 5.00
N CYS A 54 -27.02 -10.56 4.71
CA CYS A 54 -26.27 -11.33 3.72
C CYS A 54 -26.10 -12.81 4.11
N VAL A 55 -25.89 -13.09 5.41
CA VAL A 55 -25.81 -14.46 5.94
C VAL A 55 -27.15 -15.18 5.81
N ASP A 56 -28.25 -14.54 6.23
CA ASP A 56 -29.61 -15.12 6.20
C ASP A 56 -30.05 -15.40 4.76
N ASP A 57 -29.80 -14.47 3.85
CA ASP A 57 -30.17 -14.57 2.43
C ASP A 57 -29.14 -15.36 1.59
N ARG A 58 -28.05 -15.84 2.20
CA ARG A 58 -26.94 -16.53 1.53
C ARG A 58 -26.34 -15.70 0.38
N LEU A 59 -26.23 -14.41 0.56
CA LEU A 59 -25.63 -13.48 -0.40
C LEU A 59 -24.14 -13.35 -0.15
N ARG A 60 -23.36 -13.39 -1.22
CA ARG A 60 -21.96 -13.03 -1.13
C ARG A 60 -21.82 -11.54 -0.83
N LEU A 61 -20.86 -11.19 0.02
CA LEU A 61 -20.53 -9.79 0.28
C LEU A 61 -19.04 -9.51 0.05
N THR A 62 -18.74 -8.24 -0.21
CA THR A 62 -17.39 -7.69 -0.15
C THR A 62 -17.39 -6.38 0.62
N VAL A 63 -16.21 -5.96 1.09
CA VAL A 63 -16.06 -4.72 1.87
C VAL A 63 -15.25 -3.72 1.07
N ARG A 64 -15.71 -2.47 0.99
CA ARG A 64 -15.01 -1.39 0.34
C ARG A 64 -14.84 -0.20 1.28
N SER A 65 -13.60 0.23 1.46
CA SER A 65 -13.20 1.50 2.09
C SER A 65 -12.91 2.54 0.99
N GLY A 66 -11.65 2.84 0.68
CA GLY A 66 -11.28 3.77 -0.40
C GLY A 66 -11.37 3.22 -1.83
N GLY A 67 -11.67 1.92 -2.03
CA GLY A 67 -11.82 1.33 -3.35
C GLY A 67 -10.52 1.16 -4.16
N HIS A 68 -9.35 1.14 -3.51
CA HIS A 68 -8.03 1.05 -4.13
C HIS A 68 -7.49 -0.37 -4.32
N CYS A 69 -8.31 -1.41 -4.19
CA CYS A 69 -7.87 -2.77 -4.47
C CYS A 69 -7.40 -2.89 -5.92
N TYR A 70 -6.22 -3.46 -6.12
CA TYR A 70 -5.61 -3.60 -7.45
C TYR A 70 -6.22 -4.73 -8.28
N GLU A 71 -6.83 -5.70 -7.61
CA GLU A 71 -7.55 -6.81 -8.23
C GLU A 71 -9.07 -6.68 -7.99
N GLY A 72 -9.87 -7.55 -8.59
CA GLY A 72 -11.32 -7.49 -8.54
C GLY A 72 -11.97 -7.91 -7.21
N TRP A 73 -11.23 -7.93 -6.10
CA TRP A 73 -11.71 -8.53 -4.85
C TRP A 73 -12.78 -7.73 -4.13
N VAL A 74 -12.86 -6.43 -4.37
CA VAL A 74 -13.91 -5.54 -3.85
C VAL A 74 -15.02 -5.28 -4.87
N SER A 75 -14.99 -5.97 -6.00
CA SER A 75 -15.99 -5.94 -7.06
C SER A 75 -16.63 -7.32 -7.19
N LEU A 76 -17.94 -7.41 -7.30
CA LEU A 76 -18.64 -8.69 -7.45
C LEU A 76 -19.91 -8.55 -8.25
N ASN A 77 -20.42 -9.70 -8.73
CA ASN A 77 -21.74 -9.84 -9.35
C ASN A 77 -22.71 -10.50 -8.37
N ASP A 78 -23.98 -10.15 -8.43
CA ASP A 78 -25.09 -10.78 -7.69
C ASP A 78 -24.94 -10.83 -6.15
N GLY A 79 -24.08 -9.98 -5.57
CA GLY A 79 -23.89 -9.89 -4.13
C GLY A 79 -24.05 -8.47 -3.60
N VAL A 80 -23.46 -8.19 -2.45
CA VAL A 80 -23.56 -6.92 -1.74
C VAL A 80 -22.17 -6.32 -1.53
N ILE A 81 -21.98 -5.06 -1.90
CA ILE A 81 -20.80 -4.28 -1.48
C ILE A 81 -21.14 -3.53 -0.21
N VAL A 82 -20.47 -3.84 0.89
CA VAL A 82 -20.52 -3.06 2.14
C VAL A 82 -19.52 -1.93 2.02
N ASP A 83 -20.02 -0.72 1.83
CA ASP A 83 -19.21 0.47 1.66
C ASP A 83 -19.08 1.24 2.97
N VAL A 84 -17.91 1.19 3.57
CA VAL A 84 -17.60 1.84 4.85
C VAL A 84 -17.03 3.26 4.69
N SER A 85 -17.02 3.82 3.50
CA SER A 85 -16.40 5.11 3.19
C SER A 85 -17.00 6.30 3.97
N SER A 86 -18.17 6.15 4.56
CA SER A 86 -18.80 7.18 5.42
C SER A 86 -18.36 7.10 6.88
N LEU A 87 -17.65 6.05 7.30
CA LEU A 87 -17.04 5.92 8.63
C LEU A 87 -15.70 6.70 8.64
N ARG A 88 -15.73 8.00 8.90
CA ARG A 88 -14.59 8.91 8.73
C ARG A 88 -14.12 9.60 10.01
N GLY A 89 -14.53 9.08 11.17
CA GLY A 89 -14.08 9.57 12.47
C GLY A 89 -12.59 9.23 12.71
N ALA A 90 -11.84 10.22 13.18
CA ALA A 90 -10.50 10.05 13.71
C ALA A 90 -10.34 10.96 14.92
N GLY A 91 -9.77 10.45 16.01
CA GLY A 91 -9.67 11.23 17.23
C GLY A 91 -9.08 10.46 18.40
N ARG A 92 -9.41 10.93 19.61
CA ARG A 92 -9.03 10.30 20.86
C ARG A 92 -10.27 10.01 21.67
N ASP A 93 -10.45 8.77 22.05
CA ASP A 93 -11.56 8.34 22.89
C ASP A 93 -11.42 8.92 24.30
N PRO A 94 -12.44 9.61 24.85
CA PRO A 94 -12.34 10.29 26.14
C PRO A 94 -12.29 9.33 27.34
N GLU A 95 -12.81 8.11 27.22
CA GLU A 95 -12.86 7.14 28.31
C GLU A 95 -11.55 6.35 28.42
N THR A 96 -11.05 5.85 27.30
CA THR A 96 -9.81 5.05 27.26
C THR A 96 -8.56 5.91 27.09
N GLY A 97 -8.71 7.11 26.56
CA GLY A 97 -7.61 7.95 26.14
C GLY A 97 -6.86 7.46 24.89
N TRP A 98 -7.34 6.40 24.24
CA TRP A 98 -6.71 5.84 23.05
C TRP A 98 -7.09 6.65 21.80
N TYR A 99 -6.18 6.66 20.84
CA TYR A 99 -6.51 7.17 19.52
C TYR A 99 -7.33 6.14 18.75
N PHE A 100 -8.24 6.60 17.92
CA PHE A 100 -9.00 5.77 17.02
C PHE A 100 -9.02 6.35 15.60
N LEU A 101 -9.21 5.46 14.65
CA LEU A 101 -9.39 5.76 13.24
C LEU A 101 -10.47 4.83 12.68
N GLU A 102 -11.56 5.40 12.18
CA GLU A 102 -12.60 4.61 11.51
C GLU A 102 -12.14 4.15 10.12
N SER A 103 -12.59 2.97 9.71
CA SER A 103 -12.08 2.26 8.55
C SER A 103 -12.38 2.93 7.20
N GLY A 104 -13.34 3.84 7.14
CA GLY A 104 -13.64 4.65 5.96
C GLY A 104 -12.78 5.89 5.80
N CYS A 105 -11.96 6.26 6.80
CA CYS A 105 -10.99 7.34 6.67
C CYS A 105 -10.05 7.08 5.50
N THR A 106 -9.64 8.13 4.83
CA THR A 106 -8.56 8.09 3.84
C THR A 106 -7.21 8.44 4.48
N ASN A 107 -6.11 8.20 3.78
CA ASN A 107 -4.80 8.66 4.25
C ASN A 107 -4.76 10.17 4.47
N TRP A 108 -5.51 10.96 3.69
CA TRP A 108 -5.64 12.39 3.93
C TRP A 108 -6.34 12.71 5.24
N ASP A 109 -7.47 12.03 5.54
CA ASP A 109 -8.17 12.21 6.81
C ASP A 109 -7.24 11.91 7.99
N LEU A 110 -6.50 10.81 7.91
CA LEU A 110 -5.52 10.40 8.89
C LEU A 110 -4.46 11.48 9.13
N TYR A 111 -3.76 11.92 8.08
CA TYR A 111 -2.72 12.94 8.20
C TYR A 111 -3.28 14.26 8.71
N ASN A 112 -4.39 14.71 8.15
CA ASN A 112 -4.96 16.01 8.46
C ASN A 112 -5.56 16.07 9.87
N GLN A 113 -6.37 15.08 10.27
CA GLN A 113 -7.08 15.11 11.55
C GLN A 113 -6.13 14.85 12.73
N LEU A 114 -5.31 13.80 12.67
CA LEU A 114 -4.38 13.46 13.75
C LEU A 114 -3.32 14.53 13.96
N TYR A 115 -2.76 15.06 12.88
CA TYR A 115 -1.75 16.14 12.98
C TYR A 115 -2.32 17.42 13.56
N ARG A 116 -3.45 17.88 13.02
CA ARG A 116 -4.03 19.18 13.44
C ARG A 116 -4.52 19.16 14.87
N GLN A 117 -5.09 18.04 15.32
CA GLN A 117 -5.69 17.97 16.66
C GLN A 117 -4.66 17.58 17.74
N TYR A 118 -3.67 16.75 17.40
CA TYR A 118 -2.83 16.12 18.41
C TYR A 118 -1.31 16.21 18.12
N GLY A 119 -0.90 16.70 16.97
CA GLY A 119 0.52 16.76 16.58
C GLY A 119 1.17 15.38 16.36
N VAL A 120 0.34 14.35 16.12
CA VAL A 120 0.77 12.99 15.87
C VAL A 120 0.40 12.54 14.46
N THR A 121 0.94 11.40 14.03
CA THR A 121 0.65 10.83 12.71
C THR A 121 0.74 9.31 12.74
N LEU A 122 0.55 8.67 11.58
CA LEU A 122 0.87 7.27 11.34
C LEU A 122 1.81 7.17 10.13
N PRO A 123 2.70 6.16 10.07
CA PRO A 123 3.54 5.91 8.90
C PRO A 123 2.74 5.26 7.77
N ALA A 124 1.77 5.98 7.23
CA ALA A 124 0.84 5.54 6.19
C ALA A 124 1.29 5.95 4.78
N GLY A 125 0.60 5.47 3.75
CA GLY A 125 0.93 5.69 2.34
C GLY A 125 0.74 7.13 1.87
N SER A 126 1.42 7.48 0.77
CA SER A 126 1.39 8.83 0.18
C SER A 126 0.10 9.12 -0.59
N CYS A 127 -0.60 8.11 -1.12
CA CYS A 127 -1.83 8.32 -1.88
C CYS A 127 -2.99 8.72 -0.96
N TYR A 128 -3.47 9.95 -1.10
CA TYR A 128 -4.47 10.54 -0.21
C TYR A 128 -5.83 9.86 -0.25
N SER A 129 -6.24 9.34 -1.40
CA SER A 129 -7.55 8.70 -1.60
C SER A 129 -7.60 7.24 -1.14
N VAL A 130 -6.45 6.63 -0.77
CA VAL A 130 -6.42 5.26 -0.26
C VAL A 130 -7.10 5.19 1.10
N GLY A 131 -8.02 4.24 1.25
CA GLY A 131 -8.78 4.03 2.48
C GLY A 131 -7.99 3.30 3.55
N ALA A 132 -8.05 3.79 4.78
CA ALA A 132 -7.37 3.23 5.95
C ALA A 132 -7.79 1.77 6.20
N GLY A 133 -9.06 1.42 5.94
CA GLY A 133 -9.60 0.09 6.17
C GLY A 133 -8.80 -1.02 5.48
N GLY A 134 -8.50 -0.85 4.18
CA GLY A 134 -7.66 -1.82 3.46
C GLY A 134 -6.16 -1.59 3.69
N HIS A 135 -5.74 -0.32 3.81
CA HIS A 135 -4.34 0.02 3.92
C HIS A 135 -3.69 -0.52 5.20
N ILE A 136 -4.34 -0.34 6.35
CA ILE A 136 -3.77 -0.72 7.65
C ILE A 136 -3.76 -2.24 7.80
N CYS A 137 -4.86 -2.94 7.53
CA CYS A 137 -4.92 -4.39 7.75
C CYS A 137 -3.95 -5.22 6.90
N GLY A 138 -3.36 -4.64 5.84
CA GLY A 138 -2.26 -5.25 5.09
C GLY A 138 -0.87 -4.80 5.52
N GLY A 139 -0.75 -4.01 6.59
CA GLY A 139 0.53 -3.55 7.14
C GLY A 139 0.65 -2.04 7.27
N GLY A 140 0.26 -1.28 6.26
CA GLY A 140 0.37 0.18 6.25
C GLY A 140 1.82 0.67 6.13
N TYR A 141 2.27 0.90 4.90
CA TYR A 141 3.61 1.37 4.57
C TYR A 141 3.55 2.73 3.87
N GLY A 142 4.50 3.61 4.20
CA GLY A 142 4.59 4.92 3.56
C GLY A 142 5.81 5.75 3.97
N LEU A 143 5.66 7.07 3.80
CA LEU A 143 6.75 8.05 3.81
C LEU A 143 7.57 8.12 5.11
N LEU A 144 7.02 7.69 6.24
CA LEU A 144 7.69 7.68 7.54
C LEU A 144 8.04 6.26 8.03
N SER A 145 7.83 5.22 7.21
CA SER A 145 7.95 3.85 7.69
C SER A 145 9.38 3.45 8.07
N ARG A 146 10.40 3.99 7.42
CA ARG A 146 11.79 3.74 7.83
C ARG A 146 12.08 4.31 9.22
N ARG A 147 11.49 5.46 9.55
CA ARG A 147 11.62 6.15 10.82
C ARG A 147 10.76 5.52 11.93
N ASP A 148 9.50 5.23 11.62
CA ASP A 148 8.47 4.92 12.62
C ASP A 148 7.95 3.47 12.55
N GLY A 149 8.39 2.66 11.58
CA GLY A 149 7.89 1.30 11.36
C GLY A 149 6.65 1.29 10.44
N LEU A 150 5.94 0.17 10.41
CA LEU A 150 4.67 0.05 9.71
C LEU A 150 3.53 0.61 10.57
N THR A 151 2.40 0.97 9.94
CA THR A 151 1.22 1.43 10.68
C THR A 151 0.76 0.41 11.73
N VAL A 152 0.80 -0.88 11.40
CA VAL A 152 0.40 -1.97 12.30
C VAL A 152 1.31 -2.15 13.50
N ASP A 153 2.53 -1.62 13.49
CA ASP A 153 3.45 -1.68 14.64
C ASP A 153 2.96 -0.81 15.80
N TRP A 154 2.06 0.15 15.53
CA TRP A 154 1.41 1.03 16.50
C TRP A 154 0.01 0.55 16.89
N LEU A 155 -0.53 -0.46 16.18
CA LEU A 155 -1.87 -0.94 16.42
C LEU A 155 -1.98 -1.63 17.78
N HIS A 156 -3.00 -1.27 18.55
CA HIS A 156 -3.30 -1.87 19.84
C HIS A 156 -4.58 -2.71 19.81
N GLY A 157 -5.55 -2.35 18.99
CA GLY A 157 -6.80 -3.07 18.88
C GLY A 157 -7.55 -2.77 17.58
N VAL A 158 -8.57 -3.58 17.32
CA VAL A 158 -9.52 -3.41 16.23
C VAL A 158 -10.94 -3.64 16.73
N GLU A 159 -11.86 -2.87 16.19
CA GLU A 159 -13.29 -3.13 16.30
C GLU A 159 -13.75 -3.71 14.95
N VAL A 160 -14.37 -4.88 14.96
CA VAL A 160 -14.67 -5.65 13.75
C VAL A 160 -16.00 -6.40 13.87
N VAL A 161 -16.77 -6.44 12.79
CA VAL A 161 -17.98 -7.26 12.67
C VAL A 161 -17.60 -8.62 12.09
N CYS A 162 -17.72 -9.67 12.91
CA CYS A 162 -17.48 -11.07 12.55
C CYS A 162 -18.79 -11.85 12.47
N VAL A 163 -18.74 -13.07 11.91
CA VAL A 163 -19.86 -14.03 11.89
C VAL A 163 -19.44 -15.27 12.66
N ASP A 164 -20.16 -15.56 13.76
CA ASP A 164 -19.83 -16.67 14.63
C ASP A 164 -20.31 -18.04 14.11
N GLN A 165 -20.06 -19.09 14.90
CA GLN A 165 -20.44 -20.48 14.56
C GLN A 165 -21.96 -20.67 14.39
N ASP A 166 -22.78 -19.86 15.06
CA ASP A 166 -24.24 -19.88 14.96
C ASP A 166 -24.77 -19.02 13.80
N ARG A 167 -23.88 -18.55 12.89
CA ARG A 167 -24.19 -17.66 11.77
C ARG A 167 -24.74 -16.30 12.20
N ARG A 168 -24.32 -15.80 13.35
CA ARG A 168 -24.73 -14.50 13.86
C ARG A 168 -23.64 -13.46 13.64
N ALA A 169 -24.00 -12.39 12.98
CA ALA A 169 -23.13 -11.21 12.85
C ALA A 169 -23.07 -10.48 14.19
N ARG A 170 -21.88 -10.19 14.66
CA ARG A 170 -21.65 -9.46 15.91
C ARG A 170 -20.45 -8.54 15.83
N LEU A 171 -20.56 -7.41 16.51
CA LEU A 171 -19.46 -6.48 16.72
C LEU A 171 -18.59 -6.99 17.88
N VAL A 172 -17.29 -7.09 17.65
CA VAL A 172 -16.31 -7.44 18.67
C VAL A 172 -15.17 -6.43 18.67
N THR A 173 -14.62 -6.15 19.85
CA THR A 173 -13.41 -5.36 20.01
C THR A 173 -12.32 -6.28 20.56
N VAL A 174 -11.23 -6.44 19.81
CA VAL A 174 -10.09 -7.25 20.24
C VAL A 174 -8.84 -6.39 20.27
N THR A 175 -7.97 -6.68 21.23
CA THR A 175 -6.74 -5.92 21.45
C THR A 175 -5.56 -6.87 21.62
N LYS A 176 -4.35 -6.32 21.59
CA LYS A 176 -3.12 -7.06 21.90
C LYS A 176 -3.19 -7.75 23.28
N ASP A 177 -3.96 -7.16 24.23
CA ASP A 177 -4.08 -7.62 25.62
C ASP A 177 -5.41 -8.34 25.88
N SER A 178 -6.13 -8.77 24.86
CA SER A 178 -7.39 -9.54 25.01
C SER A 178 -7.18 -10.82 25.81
N PRO A 179 -8.18 -11.24 26.62
CA PRO A 179 -7.99 -12.31 27.61
C PRO A 179 -7.79 -13.70 27.02
N THR A 180 -8.27 -13.97 25.81
CA THR A 180 -8.18 -15.29 25.18
C THR A 180 -7.21 -15.32 24.02
N ALA A 181 -6.58 -16.49 23.81
CA ALA A 181 -5.70 -16.70 22.66
C ALA A 181 -6.42 -16.51 21.32
N ALA A 182 -7.70 -16.86 21.23
CA ALA A 182 -8.51 -16.67 20.02
C ALA A 182 -8.67 -15.17 19.69
N GLU A 183 -8.98 -14.34 20.68
CA GLU A 183 -9.08 -12.88 20.49
C GLU A 183 -7.74 -12.25 20.14
N GLN A 184 -6.66 -12.72 20.77
CA GLN A 184 -5.30 -12.27 20.43
C GLN A 184 -4.90 -12.68 19.02
N ASP A 185 -5.30 -13.86 18.55
CA ASP A 185 -5.07 -14.30 17.17
C ASP A 185 -5.87 -13.48 16.16
N LEU A 186 -7.13 -13.11 16.48
CA LEU A 186 -7.92 -12.20 15.63
C LEU A 186 -7.28 -10.82 15.55
N PHE A 187 -6.87 -10.23 16.68
CA PHE A 187 -6.13 -8.97 16.69
C PHE A 187 -4.89 -9.06 15.82
N TRP A 188 -4.05 -10.08 16.05
CA TRP A 188 -2.82 -10.28 15.30
C TRP A 188 -3.08 -10.47 13.79
N ALA A 189 -4.12 -11.19 13.42
CA ALA A 189 -4.50 -11.37 12.01
C ALA A 189 -4.80 -10.03 11.31
N HIS A 190 -5.30 -9.03 12.02
CA HIS A 190 -5.52 -7.68 11.48
C HIS A 190 -4.24 -6.81 11.45
N THR A 191 -3.10 -7.32 11.90
CA THR A 191 -1.80 -6.61 11.84
C THR A 191 -1.01 -6.93 10.56
N GLY A 192 -1.70 -7.23 9.45
CA GLY A 192 -1.05 -7.51 8.16
C GLY A 192 -1.62 -8.68 7.39
N GLY A 193 -2.64 -9.37 7.89
CA GLY A 193 -3.29 -10.51 7.21
C GLY A 193 -4.15 -10.14 6.00
N GLY A 194 -4.26 -8.85 5.69
CA GLY A 194 -5.02 -8.35 4.55
C GLY A 194 -6.51 -8.14 4.82
N GLY A 195 -7.16 -7.35 3.97
CA GLY A 195 -8.59 -7.04 4.07
C GLY A 195 -9.49 -8.16 3.54
N GLY A 196 -10.75 -8.21 4.03
CA GLY A 196 -11.77 -9.13 3.52
C GLY A 196 -11.59 -10.60 3.94
N ASN A 197 -10.88 -10.87 5.04
CA ASN A 197 -10.56 -12.23 5.50
C ASN A 197 -11.32 -12.67 6.76
N PHE A 198 -11.50 -11.77 7.72
CA PHE A 198 -11.96 -12.17 9.07
C PHE A 198 -13.20 -11.43 9.53
N GLY A 199 -13.65 -10.41 8.81
CA GLY A 199 -14.77 -9.56 9.17
C GLY A 199 -14.71 -8.19 8.50
N VAL A 200 -15.66 -7.31 8.89
CA VAL A 200 -15.71 -5.90 8.47
C VAL A 200 -15.15 -5.03 9.58
N ILE A 201 -13.97 -4.47 9.37
CA ILE A 201 -13.34 -3.57 10.34
C ILE A 201 -14.11 -2.26 10.37
N THR A 202 -14.46 -1.80 11.58
CA THR A 202 -15.11 -0.51 11.82
C THR A 202 -14.11 0.53 12.32
N LYS A 203 -13.21 0.14 13.24
CA LYS A 203 -12.19 1.03 13.82
C LYS A 203 -10.86 0.32 14.06
N TYR A 204 -9.80 1.10 13.95
CA TYR A 204 -8.45 0.80 14.43
C TYR A 204 -8.19 1.61 15.70
N LEU A 205 -7.59 0.99 16.71
CA LEU A 205 -7.33 1.56 18.03
C LEU A 205 -5.83 1.58 18.32
N PHE A 206 -5.34 2.70 18.84
CA PHE A 206 -3.92 2.91 19.14
C PHE A 206 -3.76 3.51 20.53
N ARG A 207 -2.90 2.95 21.38
CA ARG A 207 -2.58 3.55 22.70
C ARG A 207 -1.78 4.83 22.54
N GLU A 208 -0.85 4.80 21.63
CA GLU A 208 0.04 5.92 21.32
C GLU A 208 0.27 5.98 19.82
N LEU A 209 0.68 7.15 19.36
CA LEU A 209 1.04 7.41 17.97
C LEU A 209 2.36 8.19 17.93
N PRO A 210 3.20 8.02 16.88
CA PRO A 210 4.42 8.78 16.75
C PRO A 210 4.13 10.26 16.56
N ARG A 211 5.01 11.10 17.08
CA ARG A 211 4.94 12.54 16.82
C ARG A 211 5.21 12.80 15.34
N ALA A 212 4.35 13.59 14.73
CA ALA A 212 4.58 14.05 13.38
C ALA A 212 5.82 14.95 13.32
N PRO A 213 6.63 14.87 12.24
CA PRO A 213 7.68 15.83 12.01
C PRO A 213 7.11 17.26 11.93
N SER A 214 7.87 18.26 12.35
CA SER A 214 7.48 19.66 12.12
C SER A 214 7.68 20.08 10.67
N GLU A 215 8.67 19.48 10.01
CA GLU A 215 9.12 19.84 8.67
C GLU A 215 9.79 18.66 7.97
N ALA A 216 9.97 18.78 6.66
CA ALA A 216 10.73 17.85 5.87
C ALA A 216 11.51 18.57 4.76
N TRP A 217 12.61 17.96 4.35
CA TRP A 217 13.34 18.30 3.14
C TRP A 217 12.90 17.40 2.00
N LEU A 218 12.54 18.00 0.86
CA LEU A 218 12.18 17.30 -0.37
C LEU A 218 13.17 17.62 -1.47
N ALA A 219 13.56 16.61 -2.24
CA ALA A 219 14.29 16.75 -3.49
C ALA A 219 13.66 15.83 -4.55
N SER A 220 13.67 16.29 -5.81
CA SER A 220 13.32 15.43 -6.94
C SER A 220 14.27 15.73 -8.08
N ILE A 221 14.97 14.69 -8.54
CA ILE A 221 15.92 14.75 -9.66
C ILE A 221 15.56 13.69 -10.70
N ALA A 222 15.98 13.92 -11.94
CA ALA A 222 15.72 13.01 -13.03
C ALA A 222 16.95 12.83 -13.92
N TRP A 223 16.95 11.74 -14.67
CA TRP A 223 17.93 11.47 -15.74
C TRP A 223 17.19 11.23 -17.05
N GLU A 224 17.66 11.86 -18.10
CA GLU A 224 17.07 11.74 -19.43
C GLU A 224 17.32 10.34 -20.00
N TRP A 225 16.26 9.73 -20.54
CA TRP A 225 16.40 8.45 -21.21
C TRP A 225 17.34 8.51 -22.43
N SER A 226 17.44 9.67 -23.11
CA SER A 226 18.42 9.87 -24.21
C SER A 226 19.86 9.65 -23.75
N ASP A 227 20.21 10.15 -22.57
CA ASP A 227 21.55 10.00 -22.00
C ASP A 227 21.77 8.55 -21.52
N LEU A 228 20.78 7.96 -20.87
CA LEU A 228 20.83 6.58 -20.38
C LEU A 228 20.98 5.58 -21.54
N ILE A 229 20.26 5.77 -22.64
CA ILE A 229 20.39 4.92 -23.84
C ILE A 229 21.78 5.06 -24.49
N ALA A 230 22.32 6.26 -24.52
CA ALA A 230 23.68 6.49 -25.01
C ALA A 230 24.75 5.89 -24.08
N HIS A 231 24.44 5.67 -22.81
CA HIS A 231 25.37 5.30 -21.75
C HIS A 231 24.78 4.30 -20.77
N GLN A 232 24.48 3.06 -21.21
CA GLN A 232 23.90 2.00 -20.40
C GLN A 232 24.68 1.72 -19.10
N ASP A 233 26.00 1.85 -19.13
CA ASP A 233 26.87 1.69 -17.95
C ASP A 233 26.51 2.66 -16.81
N LEU A 234 26.02 3.86 -17.14
CA LEU A 234 25.60 4.84 -16.16
C LEU A 234 24.22 4.49 -15.55
N PHE A 235 23.32 3.89 -16.34
CA PHE A 235 22.08 3.35 -15.80
C PHE A 235 22.34 2.26 -14.75
N PHE A 236 23.22 1.31 -15.07
CA PHE A 236 23.61 0.26 -14.11
C PHE A 236 24.30 0.85 -12.87
N ARG A 237 25.12 1.89 -13.07
CA ARG A 237 25.76 2.61 -11.96
C ARG A 237 24.71 3.25 -11.02
N LEU A 238 23.65 3.85 -11.55
CA LEU A 238 22.57 4.41 -10.73
C LEU A 238 21.85 3.34 -9.91
N LEU A 239 21.53 2.17 -10.51
CA LEU A 239 20.92 1.06 -9.82
C LEU A 239 21.81 0.50 -8.71
N ASP A 240 23.10 0.31 -9.01
CA ASP A 240 24.08 -0.17 -8.03
C ASP A 240 24.25 0.83 -6.88
N ASN A 241 24.38 2.12 -7.17
CA ASN A 241 24.47 3.17 -6.14
C ASN A 241 23.25 3.19 -5.23
N TYR A 242 22.04 3.10 -5.80
CA TYR A 242 20.79 3.05 -5.04
C TYR A 242 20.72 1.84 -4.12
N GLY A 243 20.94 0.64 -4.67
CA GLY A 243 20.89 -0.60 -3.93
C GLY A 243 21.91 -0.64 -2.79
N ARG A 244 23.18 -0.32 -3.05
CA ARG A 244 24.28 -0.31 -2.06
C ARG A 244 24.05 0.72 -0.95
N PHE A 245 23.49 1.89 -1.28
CA PHE A 245 23.18 2.87 -0.24
C PHE A 245 22.20 2.29 0.79
N PHE A 246 21.11 1.67 0.33
CA PHE A 246 20.13 1.08 1.24
C PHE A 246 20.62 -0.22 1.89
N GLU A 247 21.43 -1.02 1.22
CA GLU A 247 22.09 -2.18 1.81
C GLU A 247 22.95 -1.79 3.04
N SER A 248 23.68 -0.68 2.93
CA SER A 248 24.52 -0.16 4.03
C SER A 248 23.76 0.61 5.10
N ASN A 249 22.54 1.12 4.80
CA ASN A 249 21.87 2.11 5.64
C ASN A 249 20.41 1.74 6.02
N SER A 250 20.04 0.46 5.97
CA SER A 250 18.69 0.01 6.35
C SER A 250 18.61 -0.81 7.64
N ALA A 251 19.72 -0.95 8.37
CA ALA A 251 19.71 -1.58 9.68
C ALA A 251 18.92 -0.75 10.71
N PRO A 252 18.30 -1.37 11.72
CA PRO A 252 17.73 -0.65 12.86
C PRO A 252 18.72 0.31 13.50
N GLY A 253 18.29 1.55 13.78
CA GLY A 253 19.13 2.58 14.35
C GLY A 253 20.04 3.34 13.37
N SER A 254 19.88 3.10 12.07
CA SER A 254 20.59 3.85 11.03
C SER A 254 20.36 5.36 11.17
N PRO A 255 21.39 6.22 11.02
CA PRO A 255 21.23 7.67 10.98
C PRO A 255 20.44 8.19 9.76
N TYR A 256 20.16 7.31 8.79
CA TYR A 256 19.36 7.58 7.61
C TYR A 256 17.91 7.09 7.75
N SER A 257 17.41 6.84 8.96
CA SER A 257 16.04 6.39 9.19
C SER A 257 14.98 7.43 8.77
N ASP A 258 15.29 8.72 8.86
CA ASP A 258 14.39 9.80 8.43
C ASP A 258 14.29 9.97 6.91
N LEU A 259 15.19 9.31 6.17
CA LEU A 259 15.26 9.37 4.72
C LEU A 259 14.35 8.32 4.08
N PHE A 260 13.46 8.78 3.22
CA PHE A 260 12.59 7.96 2.37
C PHE A 260 12.78 8.33 0.91
N SER A 261 12.81 7.35 0.02
CA SER A 261 12.98 7.61 -1.41
C SER A 261 12.10 6.71 -2.27
N LEU A 262 11.72 7.26 -3.43
CA LEU A 262 10.99 6.62 -4.52
C LEU A 262 11.83 6.76 -5.79
N LEU A 263 12.38 5.66 -6.30
CA LEU A 263 13.05 5.63 -7.60
C LEU A 263 12.06 5.07 -8.64
N HIS A 264 11.58 5.94 -9.53
CA HIS A 264 10.70 5.61 -10.63
C HIS A 264 11.51 5.24 -11.87
N LEU A 265 11.76 3.96 -12.04
CA LEU A 265 12.37 3.38 -13.25
C LEU A 265 11.26 3.24 -14.31
N THR A 266 10.99 4.33 -15.00
CA THR A 266 9.95 4.41 -16.03
C THR A 266 10.37 3.69 -17.30
N ARG A 267 9.43 3.29 -18.15
CA ARG A 267 9.80 2.92 -19.53
C ARG A 267 10.36 4.09 -20.28
N GLN A 268 11.24 3.79 -21.25
CA GLN A 268 11.91 4.79 -22.11
C GLN A 268 10.93 5.81 -22.70
N ALA A 269 9.73 5.38 -23.07
CA ALA A 269 8.67 6.24 -23.61
C ALA A 269 8.23 7.38 -22.66
N ALA A 270 8.51 7.30 -21.37
CA ALA A 270 8.24 8.38 -20.42
C ALA A 270 9.27 9.52 -20.48
N GLY A 271 10.42 9.28 -21.09
CA GLY A 271 11.48 10.27 -21.33
C GLY A 271 12.47 10.49 -20.19
N GLN A 272 12.14 10.15 -18.94
CA GLN A 272 13.02 10.36 -17.78
C GLN A 272 12.86 9.25 -16.74
N VAL A 273 13.96 8.83 -16.11
CA VAL A 273 13.98 8.12 -14.82
C VAL A 273 13.97 9.18 -13.72
N VAL A 274 13.15 9.01 -12.68
CA VAL A 274 12.92 10.05 -11.64
C VAL A 274 13.22 9.48 -10.26
N LEU A 275 14.00 10.21 -9.47
CA LEU A 275 14.22 9.95 -8.05
C LEU A 275 13.56 11.07 -7.22
N THR A 276 12.67 10.70 -6.31
CA THR A 276 12.10 11.61 -5.35
C THR A 276 12.48 11.18 -3.93
N VAL A 277 12.90 12.12 -3.12
CA VAL A 277 13.42 11.89 -1.78
C VAL A 277 12.76 12.81 -0.79
N GLN A 278 12.33 12.26 0.35
CA GLN A 278 11.97 12.99 1.55
C GLN A 278 12.99 12.68 2.66
N ASN A 279 13.44 13.71 3.37
CA ASN A 279 14.08 13.52 4.67
C ASN A 279 13.24 14.23 5.73
N ALA A 280 12.67 13.47 6.68
CA ALA A 280 11.81 14.00 7.71
C ALA A 280 12.63 14.73 8.80
N GLY A 281 12.19 15.91 9.21
CA GLY A 281 12.91 16.72 10.22
C GLY A 281 13.80 17.79 9.64
N SER A 282 14.58 18.44 10.51
CA SER A 282 15.36 19.65 10.19
C SER A 282 16.73 19.38 9.60
N ASP A 283 17.31 18.20 9.86
CA ASP A 283 18.65 17.85 9.37
C ASP A 283 18.61 17.51 7.87
N ARG A 284 19.36 18.24 7.10
CA ARG A 284 19.46 18.06 5.65
C ARG A 284 20.54 17.04 5.24
N ARG A 285 21.50 16.75 6.11
CA ARG A 285 22.68 15.94 5.79
C ARG A 285 22.33 14.56 5.21
N PRO A 286 21.38 13.78 5.76
CA PRO A 286 21.04 12.47 5.17
C PRO A 286 20.59 12.55 3.71
N LEU A 287 19.88 13.63 3.34
CA LEU A 287 19.46 13.88 1.97
C LEU A 287 20.66 14.20 1.07
N ASP A 288 21.55 15.09 1.49
CA ASP A 288 22.72 15.50 0.72
C ASP A 288 23.68 14.31 0.51
N ASP A 289 23.91 13.50 1.55
CA ASP A 289 24.74 12.29 1.49
C ASP A 289 24.15 11.26 0.50
N PHE A 290 22.82 11.06 0.54
CA PHE A 290 22.16 10.16 -0.39
C PHE A 290 22.26 10.64 -1.84
N LEU A 291 22.00 11.92 -2.11
CA LEU A 291 22.12 12.49 -3.45
C LEU A 291 23.57 12.40 -3.98
N ALA A 292 24.55 12.63 -3.10
CA ALA A 292 25.97 12.45 -3.45
C ALA A 292 26.30 10.98 -3.76
N ALA A 293 25.74 10.04 -2.98
CA ALA A 293 25.90 8.61 -3.23
C ALA A 293 25.30 8.20 -4.59
N MET A 294 24.12 8.72 -4.95
CA MET A 294 23.49 8.45 -6.24
C MET A 294 24.36 8.89 -7.43
N GLU A 295 25.10 9.98 -7.29
CA GLU A 295 25.99 10.51 -8.33
C GLU A 295 27.42 9.95 -8.27
N SER A 296 27.71 9.06 -7.33
CA SER A 296 29.06 8.48 -7.17
C SER A 296 29.48 7.65 -8.38
N GLY A 297 30.64 8.00 -8.98
CA GLY A 297 31.16 7.33 -10.18
C GLY A 297 30.36 7.62 -11.47
N VAL A 298 29.41 8.56 -11.43
CA VAL A 298 28.69 9.04 -12.62
C VAL A 298 29.51 10.15 -13.29
N ASP A 299 29.83 9.95 -14.56
CA ASP A 299 30.52 10.98 -15.38
C ASP A 299 29.51 12.08 -15.75
N LYS A 300 29.62 13.24 -15.09
CA LYS A 300 28.75 14.39 -15.32
C LYS A 300 28.88 15.05 -16.68
N ALA A 301 29.94 14.73 -17.46
CA ALA A 301 30.06 15.16 -18.85
C ALA A 301 29.17 14.31 -19.79
N ARG A 302 28.91 13.05 -19.40
CA ARG A 302 28.11 12.11 -20.18
C ARG A 302 26.64 12.10 -19.75
N MET A 303 26.37 12.33 -18.48
CA MET A 303 25.02 12.34 -17.92
C MET A 303 24.94 13.28 -16.72
N ARG A 304 23.90 14.11 -16.67
CA ARG A 304 23.62 15.00 -15.53
C ARG A 304 22.21 14.76 -15.00
N SER A 305 22.08 14.87 -13.69
CA SER A 305 20.74 14.99 -13.09
C SER A 305 20.12 16.33 -13.49
N VAL A 306 18.85 16.28 -13.86
CA VAL A 306 18.03 17.44 -14.24
C VAL A 306 16.77 17.50 -13.38
N ALA A 307 16.04 18.61 -13.49
CA ALA A 307 14.74 18.70 -12.87
C ALA A 307 13.72 17.81 -13.62
N PRO A 308 12.85 17.07 -12.89
CA PRO A 308 11.81 16.26 -13.53
C PRO A 308 10.85 17.14 -14.36
N ARG A 309 10.53 16.71 -15.57
CA ARG A 309 9.51 17.38 -16.40
C ARG A 309 8.10 16.94 -16.02
N VAL A 310 7.95 15.67 -15.70
CA VAL A 310 6.68 15.08 -15.28
C VAL A 310 6.98 14.13 -14.12
N ALA A 311 6.32 14.32 -12.99
CA ALA A 311 6.36 13.35 -11.91
C ALA A 311 5.30 12.28 -12.18
N VAL A 312 5.72 11.05 -12.44
CA VAL A 312 4.81 9.92 -12.68
C VAL A 312 4.01 9.64 -11.39
N GLY A 313 2.69 9.71 -11.49
CA GLY A 313 1.79 9.47 -10.37
C GLY A 313 1.63 10.64 -9.38
N TRP A 314 2.17 11.81 -9.67
CA TRP A 314 2.15 12.99 -8.78
C TRP A 314 1.26 14.09 -9.36
N HIS A 315 0.33 14.58 -8.57
CA HIS A 315 -0.57 15.67 -8.97
C HIS A 315 -0.12 17.04 -8.45
N HIS A 316 0.81 17.09 -7.53
CA HIS A 316 1.28 18.30 -6.93
C HIS A 316 2.70 18.64 -7.39
N TYR A 317 2.85 19.88 -7.75
CA TYR A 317 4.06 20.48 -8.20
C TYR A 317 5.15 20.42 -7.11
N ILE A 318 6.05 19.47 -7.20
CA ILE A 318 7.38 19.66 -6.65
C ILE A 318 8.07 20.55 -7.67
N PRO A 319 8.48 21.78 -7.32
CA PRO A 319 9.07 22.67 -8.30
C PRO A 319 10.22 21.96 -9.01
N ALA A 320 10.25 22.06 -10.33
CA ALA A 320 11.29 21.55 -11.19
C ALA A 320 12.64 22.18 -10.86
N THR A 321 13.28 21.73 -9.79
CA THR A 321 14.58 22.21 -9.32
C THR A 321 15.33 21.03 -8.75
N THR A 322 16.59 20.93 -9.08
CA THR A 322 17.51 19.95 -8.50
C THR A 322 17.91 20.28 -7.06
N SER A 323 17.50 21.45 -6.53
CA SER A 323 17.80 21.84 -5.17
C SER A 323 16.76 21.33 -4.18
N ALA A 324 17.21 20.79 -3.06
CA ALA A 324 16.34 20.39 -1.96
C ALA A 324 15.57 21.57 -1.39
N ARG A 325 14.30 21.34 -1.05
CA ARG A 325 13.42 22.32 -0.42
C ARG A 325 13.01 21.87 0.97
N ARG A 326 13.08 22.79 1.91
CA ARG A 326 12.52 22.65 3.25
C ARG A 326 11.09 23.17 3.25
N MET A 327 10.18 22.43 3.85
CA MET A 327 8.78 22.85 3.98
C MET A 327 8.12 22.23 5.22
N PRO A 328 7.02 22.81 5.72
CA PRO A 328 6.21 22.19 6.77
C PRO A 328 5.82 20.77 6.39
N TRP A 329 5.84 19.85 7.36
CA TRP A 329 5.65 18.41 7.07
C TRP A 329 4.31 18.10 6.39
N LEU A 330 3.20 18.73 6.81
CA LEU A 330 1.90 18.47 6.20
C LEU A 330 1.86 18.93 4.73
N GLU A 331 2.55 20.02 4.39
CA GLU A 331 2.73 20.46 3.00
C GLU A 331 3.60 19.48 2.20
N ALA A 332 4.64 18.93 2.84
CA ALA A 332 5.48 17.91 2.23
C ALA A 332 4.65 16.67 1.87
N THR A 333 3.74 16.21 2.74
CA THR A 333 2.85 15.08 2.42
C THR A 333 1.93 15.39 1.24
N GLN A 334 1.46 16.64 1.11
CA GLN A 334 0.67 17.07 -0.05
C GLN A 334 1.48 17.09 -1.33
N ALA A 335 2.70 17.60 -1.29
CA ALA A 335 3.61 17.58 -2.43
C ALA A 335 3.94 16.16 -2.91
N LEU A 336 3.91 15.18 -1.99
CA LEU A 336 4.21 13.78 -2.25
C LEU A 336 2.95 12.91 -2.51
N ASN A 337 1.77 13.51 -2.62
CA ASN A 337 0.53 12.76 -2.88
C ASN A 337 0.56 12.07 -4.24
N GLY A 338 0.48 10.74 -4.25
CA GLY A 338 0.50 9.90 -5.43
C GLY A 338 -0.87 9.48 -5.96
N SER A 339 -1.97 10.07 -5.46
CA SER A 339 -3.32 9.74 -5.96
C SER A 339 -3.51 10.20 -7.40
N GLY A 340 -3.72 9.26 -8.32
CA GLY A 340 -4.02 9.50 -9.72
C GLY A 340 -5.50 9.44 -10.03
N ALA A 341 -5.87 9.70 -11.30
CA ALA A 341 -7.20 9.43 -11.81
C ALA A 341 -7.47 7.91 -11.84
N ASN A 342 -8.73 7.51 -11.65
CA ASN A 342 -9.12 6.12 -11.80
C ASN A 342 -8.95 5.70 -13.26
N GLN A 343 -8.21 4.62 -13.47
CA GLN A 343 -7.95 4.07 -14.80
C GLN A 343 -7.70 2.56 -14.72
N ARG A 344 -7.55 1.93 -15.87
CA ARG A 344 -7.16 0.51 -15.92
C ARG A 344 -5.70 0.37 -15.52
N GLY A 345 -5.35 -0.70 -14.81
CA GLY A 345 -3.98 -0.93 -14.39
C GLY A 345 -3.72 -2.38 -13.96
N LYS A 346 -2.46 -2.74 -13.91
CA LYS A 346 -1.96 -3.99 -13.30
C LYS A 346 -0.75 -3.65 -12.44
N TYR A 347 -0.63 -4.40 -11.36
CA TYR A 347 0.41 -4.21 -10.37
C TYR A 347 1.01 -5.56 -9.96
N LYS A 348 2.30 -5.56 -9.63
CA LYS A 348 3.00 -6.68 -9.00
C LYS A 348 3.98 -6.13 -7.98
N SER A 349 4.45 -6.94 -7.05
CA SER A 349 5.40 -6.48 -6.03
C SER A 349 6.48 -7.50 -5.72
N ALA A 350 7.57 -7.00 -5.16
CA ALA A 350 8.60 -7.82 -4.52
C ALA A 350 9.25 -7.04 -3.38
N TYR A 351 9.75 -7.76 -2.38
CA TYR A 351 10.68 -7.23 -1.39
C TYR A 351 12.08 -7.75 -1.66
N MET A 352 13.10 -6.93 -1.38
CA MET A 352 14.50 -7.31 -1.53
C MET A 352 15.28 -7.06 -0.23
N LYS A 353 16.14 -8.02 0.12
CA LYS A 353 17.06 -7.97 1.25
C LYS A 353 18.46 -7.46 0.88
N ALA A 354 18.78 -7.42 -0.41
CA ALA A 354 20.05 -6.99 -0.95
C ALA A 354 19.86 -6.06 -2.15
N ALA A 355 20.95 -5.44 -2.61
CA ALA A 355 21.00 -4.69 -3.87
C ALA A 355 20.68 -5.59 -5.07
N PHE A 356 20.38 -4.97 -6.23
CA PHE A 356 20.03 -5.73 -7.44
C PHE A 356 21.20 -6.56 -7.95
N PRO A 357 21.06 -7.89 -8.11
CA PRO A 357 22.01 -8.70 -8.86
C PRO A 357 22.11 -8.27 -10.33
N ALA A 358 23.25 -8.52 -10.97
CA ALA A 358 23.48 -8.14 -12.37
C ALA A 358 22.37 -8.64 -13.32
N ALA A 359 21.93 -9.89 -13.17
CA ALA A 359 20.87 -10.45 -14.00
C ALA A 359 19.52 -9.69 -13.86
N GLN A 360 19.22 -9.18 -12.67
CA GLN A 360 18.03 -8.35 -12.48
C GLN A 360 18.21 -6.96 -13.08
N MET A 361 19.40 -6.35 -12.99
CA MET A 361 19.71 -5.08 -13.67
C MET A 361 19.58 -5.21 -15.19
N ASP A 362 20.04 -6.30 -15.77
CA ASP A 362 19.89 -6.61 -17.21
C ASP A 362 18.42 -6.77 -17.59
N ALA A 363 17.60 -7.46 -16.76
CA ALA A 363 16.18 -7.60 -16.97
C ALA A 363 15.46 -6.24 -16.88
N ILE A 364 15.77 -5.42 -15.88
CA ILE A 364 15.23 -4.06 -15.75
C ILE A 364 15.54 -3.23 -16.99
N TRP A 365 16.80 -3.21 -17.43
CA TRP A 365 17.18 -2.49 -18.64
C TRP A 365 16.37 -2.94 -19.85
N LYS A 366 16.38 -4.25 -20.12
CA LYS A 366 15.65 -4.83 -21.25
C LYS A 366 14.18 -4.44 -21.27
N TRP A 367 13.49 -4.58 -20.14
CA TRP A 367 12.04 -4.40 -20.09
C TRP A 367 11.60 -2.93 -20.03
N LEU A 368 12.46 -2.03 -19.62
CA LEU A 368 12.20 -0.60 -19.70
C LEU A 368 12.49 0.00 -21.06
N THR A 369 13.36 -0.65 -21.87
CA THR A 369 13.76 -0.15 -23.21
C THR A 369 13.13 -0.91 -24.36
N ILE A 370 12.50 -2.07 -24.11
CA ILE A 370 11.88 -2.86 -25.19
C ILE A 370 10.68 -2.11 -25.78
N GLU A 371 10.67 -2.01 -27.12
CA GLU A 371 9.54 -1.47 -27.89
C GLU A 371 9.41 -2.22 -29.20
N ASN A 372 8.26 -2.83 -29.43
CA ASN A 372 7.89 -3.55 -30.64
C ASN A 372 6.39 -3.77 -30.68
N ASP A 373 5.87 -4.48 -31.71
CA ASP A 373 4.42 -4.73 -31.88
C ASP A 373 3.78 -5.48 -30.70
N ARG A 374 4.53 -6.36 -30.04
CA ARG A 374 4.05 -7.08 -28.84
C ARG A 374 4.05 -6.20 -27.59
N TYR A 375 5.00 -5.30 -27.46
CA TYR A 375 5.18 -4.42 -26.30
C TYR A 375 5.29 -2.97 -26.76
N PRO A 376 4.18 -2.36 -27.21
CA PRO A 376 4.19 -0.99 -27.72
C PRO A 376 4.61 0.00 -26.63
N ALA A 377 5.04 1.19 -27.04
CA ALA A 377 5.41 2.26 -26.14
C ALA A 377 4.29 2.57 -25.13
N ASN A 378 4.65 2.63 -23.84
CA ASN A 378 3.76 3.07 -22.78
C ASN A 378 4.53 3.89 -21.74
N GLY A 379 4.37 5.21 -21.77
CA GLY A 379 5.01 6.13 -20.82
C GLY A 379 4.42 6.09 -19.40
N GLN A 380 3.33 5.33 -19.16
CA GLN A 380 2.71 5.15 -17.86
C GLN A 380 3.09 3.81 -17.19
N ALA A 381 4.07 3.09 -17.76
CA ALA A 381 4.56 1.84 -17.21
C ALA A 381 5.93 2.03 -16.56
N LEU A 382 6.13 1.43 -15.39
CA LEU A 382 7.35 1.62 -14.61
C LEU A 382 7.58 0.49 -13.58
N LEU A 383 8.82 0.42 -13.09
CA LEU A 383 9.17 -0.22 -11.84
C LEU A 383 9.48 0.89 -10.81
N GLN A 384 8.66 1.01 -9.78
CA GLN A 384 8.95 1.86 -8.63
C GLN A 384 9.73 1.08 -7.59
N VAL A 385 10.83 1.66 -7.11
CA VAL A 385 11.67 1.09 -6.05
C VAL A 385 11.61 2.02 -4.85
N ASP A 386 10.98 1.55 -3.79
CA ASP A 386 10.85 2.26 -2.51
C ASP A 386 11.96 1.83 -1.55
N SER A 387 12.50 2.77 -0.80
CA SER A 387 13.39 2.46 0.33
C SER A 387 12.63 1.80 1.47
N TYR A 388 13.21 0.77 2.11
CA TYR A 388 12.58 0.01 3.19
C TYR A 388 13.58 -0.17 4.35
N GLY A 389 13.23 -0.91 5.41
CA GLY A 389 14.13 -1.25 6.51
C GLY A 389 14.11 -0.28 7.70
N CYS A 390 15.23 -0.12 8.37
CA CYS A 390 15.38 0.69 9.59
C CYS A 390 14.40 0.25 10.70
N ARG A 391 13.48 1.11 11.16
CA ARG A 391 12.53 0.79 12.24
C ARG A 391 11.63 -0.39 11.89
N ILE A 392 11.30 -0.60 10.61
CA ILE A 392 10.53 -1.75 10.16
C ILE A 392 11.24 -3.05 10.55
N ASN A 393 12.55 -3.12 10.32
CA ASN A 393 13.39 -4.29 10.58
C ASN A 393 13.76 -4.48 12.08
N ALA A 394 13.33 -3.56 12.95
CA ALA A 394 13.46 -3.71 14.39
C ALA A 394 12.36 -4.58 15.03
N VAL A 395 11.32 -4.93 14.27
CA VAL A 395 10.17 -5.73 14.70
C VAL A 395 10.39 -7.18 14.27
N ALA A 396 10.13 -8.14 15.16
CA ALA A 396 10.25 -9.56 14.83
C ALA A 396 9.24 -9.98 13.74
N PRO A 397 9.60 -10.92 12.83
CA PRO A 397 8.73 -11.31 11.70
C PRO A 397 7.37 -11.88 12.10
N ASP A 398 7.23 -12.43 13.29
CA ASP A 398 6.03 -13.04 13.86
C ASP A 398 5.25 -12.12 14.82
N ALA A 399 5.83 -10.97 15.18
CA ALA A 399 5.17 -10.00 16.08
C ALA A 399 3.90 -9.39 15.47
N THR A 400 3.85 -9.28 14.15
CA THR A 400 2.67 -8.91 13.36
C THR A 400 2.48 -9.92 12.23
N ALA A 401 1.38 -9.85 11.50
CA ALA A 401 1.16 -10.74 10.36
C ALA A 401 2.01 -10.38 9.13
N VAL A 402 2.74 -9.24 9.13
CA VAL A 402 3.71 -8.86 8.08
C VAL A 402 5.08 -9.47 8.39
N PRO A 403 5.55 -10.50 7.65
CA PRO A 403 6.81 -11.16 7.94
C PRO A 403 8.05 -10.54 7.27
N GLN A 404 7.90 -9.53 6.40
CA GLN A 404 9.00 -8.89 5.67
C GLN A 404 9.70 -7.86 6.58
N ARG A 405 10.56 -8.37 7.48
CA ARG A 405 11.26 -7.59 8.51
C ARG A 405 12.79 -7.60 8.35
N SER A 406 13.26 -7.99 7.14
CA SER A 406 14.69 -7.96 6.79
C SER A 406 14.96 -7.29 5.44
N SER A 407 13.94 -6.77 4.80
CA SER A 407 14.05 -6.13 3.50
C SER A 407 14.68 -4.73 3.60
N ILE A 408 15.32 -4.31 2.52
CA ILE A 408 15.90 -2.98 2.34
C ILE A 408 15.22 -2.17 1.24
N LEU A 409 14.59 -2.87 0.29
CA LEU A 409 13.83 -2.29 -0.83
C LEU A 409 12.47 -2.97 -0.94
N LYS A 410 11.49 -2.19 -1.39
CA LYS A 410 10.16 -2.66 -1.75
C LYS A 410 9.85 -2.20 -3.17
N LEU A 411 9.53 -3.15 -4.03
CA LEU A 411 9.33 -2.94 -5.46
C LEU A 411 7.84 -2.97 -5.80
N GLN A 412 7.43 -2.04 -6.65
CA GLN A 412 6.08 -2.00 -7.21
C GLN A 412 6.17 -1.87 -8.74
N TYR A 413 5.82 -2.93 -9.45
CA TYR A 413 5.62 -2.90 -10.89
C TYR A 413 4.26 -2.29 -11.17
N GLN A 414 4.18 -1.38 -12.13
CA GLN A 414 2.96 -0.65 -12.45
C GLN A 414 2.85 -0.46 -13.96
N THR A 415 1.64 -0.64 -14.47
CA THR A 415 1.31 -0.21 -15.83
C THR A 415 -0.13 0.27 -15.87
N TYR A 416 -0.36 1.37 -16.57
CA TYR A 416 -1.66 2.03 -16.66
C TYR A 416 -2.03 2.28 -18.11
N TRP A 417 -3.34 2.25 -18.38
CA TRP A 417 -3.92 2.52 -19.70
C TRP A 417 -5.40 2.89 -19.57
N THR A 418 -6.03 3.34 -20.65
CA THR A 418 -7.44 3.77 -20.65
C THR A 418 -8.37 2.79 -21.33
N GLU A 419 -7.99 2.26 -22.48
CA GLU A 419 -8.88 1.49 -23.33
C GLU A 419 -8.80 -0.02 -23.08
N PRO A 420 -9.94 -0.75 -23.00
CA PRO A 420 -9.95 -2.19 -22.77
C PRO A 420 -9.13 -3.00 -23.78
N GLU A 421 -9.04 -2.53 -25.03
CA GLU A 421 -8.28 -3.18 -26.10
C GLU A 421 -6.76 -3.23 -25.80
N GLN A 422 -6.29 -2.35 -24.93
CA GLN A 422 -4.88 -2.29 -24.48
C GLN A 422 -4.58 -3.27 -23.33
N ASP A 423 -5.59 -3.96 -22.78
CA ASP A 423 -5.40 -4.87 -21.64
C ASP A 423 -4.30 -5.88 -21.93
N ARG A 424 -4.38 -6.59 -23.05
CA ARG A 424 -3.47 -7.69 -23.38
C ARG A 424 -2.00 -7.24 -23.41
N VAL A 425 -1.70 -6.19 -24.15
CA VAL A 425 -0.30 -5.74 -24.32
C VAL A 425 0.32 -5.25 -23.02
N ASN A 426 -0.48 -4.65 -22.13
CA ASN A 426 -0.03 -4.18 -20.83
C ASN A 426 0.13 -5.34 -19.82
N LEU A 427 -0.80 -6.29 -19.83
CA LEU A 427 -0.71 -7.49 -19.00
C LEU A 427 0.47 -8.38 -19.41
N ASP A 428 0.67 -8.59 -20.71
CA ASP A 428 1.82 -9.34 -21.24
C ASP A 428 3.14 -8.66 -20.84
N TRP A 429 3.26 -7.33 -21.00
CA TRP A 429 4.49 -6.62 -20.65
C TRP A 429 4.85 -6.77 -19.16
N ILE A 430 3.89 -6.51 -18.25
CA ILE A 430 4.19 -6.58 -16.81
C ILE A 430 4.42 -8.01 -16.33
N GLY A 431 3.71 -8.99 -16.93
CA GLY A 431 3.86 -10.40 -16.64
C GLY A 431 5.22 -10.92 -17.06
N ASP A 432 5.60 -10.70 -18.33
CA ASP A 432 6.88 -11.14 -18.88
C ASP A 432 8.08 -10.44 -18.23
N PHE A 433 7.93 -9.15 -17.85
CA PHE A 433 8.95 -8.44 -17.07
C PHE A 433 9.14 -9.09 -15.69
N TYR A 434 8.04 -9.35 -14.99
CA TYR A 434 8.08 -9.95 -13.65
C TYR A 434 8.67 -11.37 -13.67
N GLU A 435 8.30 -12.17 -14.67
CA GLU A 435 8.88 -13.51 -14.87
C GLU A 435 10.37 -13.45 -15.21
N ALA A 436 10.82 -12.46 -15.99
CA ALA A 436 12.24 -12.26 -16.28
C ALA A 436 13.05 -11.88 -15.03
N MET A 437 12.43 -11.23 -14.04
CA MET A 437 13.08 -10.88 -12.78
C MET A 437 13.19 -12.06 -11.80
N TYR A 438 12.15 -12.91 -11.74
CA TYR A 438 11.99 -13.87 -10.62
C TYR A 438 11.71 -15.30 -11.07
N GLY A 439 11.53 -15.55 -12.37
CA GLY A 439 11.05 -16.83 -12.89
C GLY A 439 9.56 -17.07 -12.55
N PRO A 440 9.02 -18.24 -12.94
CA PRO A 440 7.58 -18.55 -12.81
C PRO A 440 7.12 -18.72 -11.35
N ALA A 441 8.03 -18.92 -10.41
CA ALA A 441 7.70 -19.07 -8.98
C ALA A 441 7.54 -17.72 -8.25
N GLY A 442 7.82 -16.59 -8.92
CA GLY A 442 7.83 -15.26 -8.31
C GLY A 442 9.00 -15.05 -7.35
N PRO A 443 9.01 -13.94 -6.57
CA PRO A 443 10.12 -13.56 -5.70
C PRO A 443 10.11 -14.37 -4.40
N ARG A 444 10.32 -15.69 -4.49
CA ARG A 444 10.43 -16.56 -3.31
C ARG A 444 11.55 -16.09 -2.37
N PRO A 445 11.29 -16.08 -1.06
CA PRO A 445 12.31 -15.70 -0.08
C PRO A 445 13.59 -16.54 -0.21
N ASP A 446 14.72 -15.83 -0.39
CA ASP A 446 16.09 -16.39 -0.45
C ASP A 446 17.09 -15.38 0.14
N GLU A 447 18.34 -15.35 -0.26
CA GLU A 447 19.34 -14.39 0.21
C GLU A 447 19.08 -12.96 -0.31
N VAL A 448 18.41 -12.80 -1.45
CA VAL A 448 18.14 -11.51 -2.12
C VAL A 448 16.69 -11.09 -1.98
N LEU A 449 15.75 -12.02 -2.09
CA LEU A 449 14.30 -11.79 -2.18
C LEU A 449 13.60 -12.08 -0.85
N ASP A 450 12.44 -11.44 -0.62
CA ASP A 450 11.70 -11.56 0.63
C ASP A 450 10.16 -11.68 0.44
N GLY A 451 9.71 -12.12 -0.71
CA GLY A 451 8.29 -12.29 -1.01
C GLY A 451 7.63 -11.02 -1.54
N CYS A 452 6.31 -10.91 -1.35
CA CYS A 452 5.45 -9.87 -1.90
C CYS A 452 4.69 -9.10 -0.82
N TYR A 453 4.15 -7.91 -1.19
CA TYR A 453 3.31 -7.09 -0.33
C TYR A 453 1.82 -7.37 -0.58
N VAL A 454 1.08 -7.77 0.46
CA VAL A 454 -0.34 -8.17 0.33
C VAL A 454 -1.24 -7.04 -0.18
N ASN A 455 -0.97 -5.78 0.14
CA ASN A 455 -1.73 -4.65 -0.39
C ASN A 455 -1.40 -4.32 -1.86
N TYR A 456 -0.33 -4.87 -2.41
CA TYR A 456 -0.06 -4.86 -3.85
C TYR A 456 -0.46 -6.22 -4.43
N CYS A 457 -1.73 -6.54 -4.21
CA CYS A 457 -2.30 -7.84 -4.54
C CYS A 457 -2.19 -8.15 -6.03
N ASP A 458 -1.90 -9.43 -6.33
CA ASP A 458 -1.65 -9.93 -7.67
C ASP A 458 -2.22 -11.35 -7.81
N SER A 459 -3.30 -11.46 -8.56
CA SER A 459 -4.00 -12.74 -8.80
C SER A 459 -3.18 -13.78 -9.58
N ASP A 460 -2.06 -13.36 -10.19
CA ASP A 460 -1.20 -14.25 -10.97
C ASP A 460 -0.21 -15.04 -10.10
N LEU A 461 -0.07 -14.72 -8.81
CA LEU A 461 0.84 -15.40 -7.89
C LEU A 461 0.35 -16.83 -7.59
N VAL A 462 1.17 -17.81 -7.89
CA VAL A 462 0.84 -19.24 -7.69
C VAL A 462 0.92 -19.64 -6.21
N ASP A 463 1.98 -19.20 -5.50
CA ASP A 463 2.25 -19.55 -4.09
C ASP A 463 2.09 -18.29 -3.21
N TRP A 464 0.95 -17.60 -3.40
CA TRP A 464 0.70 -16.30 -2.75
C TRP A 464 0.73 -16.40 -1.21
N GLN A 465 0.34 -17.55 -0.63
CA GLN A 465 0.34 -17.76 0.82
C GLN A 465 1.76 -17.60 1.37
N HIS A 466 2.72 -18.26 0.76
CA HIS A 466 4.11 -18.18 1.17
C HIS A 466 4.74 -16.82 0.80
N LEU A 467 4.42 -16.28 -0.38
CA LEU A 467 4.96 -15.01 -0.85
C LEU A 467 4.50 -13.82 0.00
N TYR A 468 3.26 -13.83 0.50
CA TYR A 468 2.76 -12.76 1.38
C TYR A 468 3.09 -12.98 2.85
N TYR A 469 2.94 -14.22 3.35
CA TYR A 469 2.86 -14.47 4.79
C TYR A 469 3.94 -15.39 5.36
N LYS A 470 4.70 -16.08 4.51
CA LYS A 470 5.75 -17.01 4.94
C LYS A 470 5.25 -17.96 6.05
N GLU A 471 6.01 -18.08 7.14
CA GLU A 471 5.70 -18.91 8.31
C GLU A 471 4.51 -18.38 9.14
N ASN A 472 4.01 -17.18 8.86
CA ASN A 472 2.86 -16.60 9.55
C ASN A 472 1.51 -17.15 9.06
N TYR A 473 1.47 -17.77 7.88
CA TYR A 473 0.23 -18.24 7.27
C TYR A 473 -0.57 -19.24 8.13
N PRO A 474 0.04 -20.25 8.80
CA PRO A 474 -0.71 -21.17 9.68
C PRO A 474 -1.44 -20.48 10.84
N ARG A 475 -0.92 -19.38 11.40
CA ARG A 475 -1.60 -18.61 12.43
C ARG A 475 -2.80 -17.84 11.87
N LEU A 476 -2.70 -17.32 10.64
CA LEU A 476 -3.84 -16.72 9.94
C LEU A 476 -4.95 -17.75 9.68
N GLN A 477 -4.58 -18.98 9.27
CA GLN A 477 -5.54 -20.07 9.09
C GLN A 477 -6.28 -20.43 10.38
N LYS A 478 -5.57 -20.43 11.52
CA LYS A 478 -6.20 -20.64 12.84
C LYS A 478 -7.19 -19.54 13.15
N ALA A 479 -6.84 -18.27 12.96
CA ALA A 479 -7.75 -17.14 13.16
C ALA A 479 -8.98 -17.23 12.24
N LYS A 480 -8.79 -17.64 10.97
CA LYS A 480 -9.89 -17.84 10.01
C LYS A 480 -10.88 -18.90 10.46
N ARG A 481 -10.40 -20.07 10.92
CA ARG A 481 -11.28 -21.15 11.45
C ARG A 481 -12.12 -20.71 12.63
N GLU A 482 -11.55 -19.91 13.51
CA GLU A 482 -12.21 -19.47 14.75
C GLU A 482 -13.23 -18.35 14.48
N TRP A 483 -12.89 -17.37 13.61
CA TRP A 483 -13.63 -16.12 13.49
C TRP A 483 -14.44 -15.98 12.21
N ASP A 484 -14.23 -16.82 11.23
CA ASP A 484 -15.04 -16.92 10.01
C ASP A 484 -15.21 -18.39 9.57
N PRO A 485 -15.77 -19.25 10.43
CA PRO A 485 -15.89 -20.68 10.21
C PRO A 485 -16.78 -21.04 9.01
N HIS A 486 -17.58 -20.11 8.53
CA HIS A 486 -18.48 -20.27 7.38
C HIS A 486 -17.95 -19.65 6.10
N ASP A 487 -16.72 -19.12 6.11
CA ASP A 487 -16.07 -18.44 4.98
C ASP A 487 -16.95 -17.36 4.35
N VAL A 488 -17.59 -16.54 5.20
CA VAL A 488 -18.45 -15.43 4.77
C VAL A 488 -17.63 -14.33 4.11
N PHE A 489 -16.42 -14.09 4.65
CA PHE A 489 -15.50 -13.05 4.17
C PHE A 489 -14.41 -13.67 3.33
N HIS A 490 -14.59 -13.72 2.02
CA HIS A 490 -13.61 -14.34 1.12
C HIS A 490 -13.47 -13.60 -0.21
N HIS A 491 -12.31 -13.80 -0.80
CA HIS A 491 -11.94 -13.40 -2.16
C HIS A 491 -10.96 -14.43 -2.73
N HIS A 492 -10.49 -14.24 -3.98
CA HIS A 492 -9.65 -15.21 -4.69
C HIS A 492 -8.38 -15.64 -3.91
N GLN A 493 -7.73 -14.71 -3.20
CA GLN A 493 -6.54 -14.98 -2.38
C GLN A 493 -6.81 -14.70 -0.89
N SER A 494 -8.04 -14.94 -0.41
CA SER A 494 -8.34 -14.85 1.02
C SER A 494 -7.68 -15.99 1.80
N VAL A 495 -7.39 -15.73 3.07
CA VAL A 495 -6.89 -16.74 3.99
C VAL A 495 -7.90 -17.89 4.08
N GLN A 496 -7.43 -19.10 3.85
CA GLN A 496 -8.25 -20.33 3.93
C GLN A 496 -8.16 -20.92 5.33
N ALA A 497 -9.25 -21.49 5.81
CA ALA A 497 -9.28 -22.08 7.15
C ALA A 497 -8.26 -23.21 7.38
N GLY A 498 -7.76 -23.84 6.33
CA GLY A 498 -6.86 -24.97 6.42
C GLY A 498 -7.52 -26.24 6.99
N PRO A 499 -6.83 -27.37 7.04
CA PRO A 499 -7.33 -28.61 7.59
C PRO A 499 -7.49 -28.54 9.11
#